data_173541d3a148a2f9dab471836a6f56c2
#
_entry.id   173541d3a148a2f9dab471836a6f56c2
#
_cell.length_a   1.000
_cell.length_b   1.000
_cell.length_c   1.000
_cell.angle_alpha   90.00
_cell.angle_beta   90.00
_cell.angle_gamma   90.00
#
_symmetry.space_group_name_H-M   'P 1'
#
loop_
_entity.id
_entity.type
_entity.pdbx_description
1 polymer ?
#
loop_
_entity_poly.entity_id
_entity_poly.type
_entity_poly.pdbx_seq_one_letter_code
_entity_poly.pdbx_strand_id
1 'polypeptide(L)'
;MKKIIAVLCAILIMLNFSGCATKYEAAPQITEGEFPFVFEYELNGQRYLIEDTVVCRYDGYDLSNLFPFILYSRRWFESLKSGEEEKRMIIEFDENTESALVSGRVNIESRVHLFYGSGGYYLGDPEDADRGPKIRYTEKYQTGTKESTITGTDLSYEQLEELFGIKVIRFEFSSPIENTFE
;
A
#
# COMPACT_ATOMS: atom_id res chain seq x y z
N MET A 1 -12.82 -49.66 31.02
CA MET A 1 -11.68 -49.19 30.20
C MET A 1 -12.11 -48.30 29.04
N LYS A 2 -13.05 -48.70 28.15
CA LYS A 2 -13.47 -47.86 27.00
C LYS A 2 -13.98 -46.46 27.37
N LYS A 3 -14.73 -46.28 28.46
CA LYS A 3 -15.24 -44.98 28.93
C LYS A 3 -14.13 -44.06 29.46
N ILE A 4 -13.09 -44.61 30.08
CA ILE A 4 -11.94 -43.83 30.59
C ILE A 4 -11.09 -43.31 29.43
N ILE A 5 -10.89 -44.13 28.39
CA ILE A 5 -10.15 -43.71 27.18
C ILE A 5 -10.89 -42.58 26.44
N ALA A 6 -12.24 -42.67 26.34
CA ALA A 6 -13.04 -41.62 25.70
C ALA A 6 -12.96 -40.28 26.46
N VAL A 7 -12.96 -40.31 27.79
CA VAL A 7 -12.81 -39.11 28.63
C VAL A 7 -11.40 -38.52 28.50
N LEU A 8 -10.36 -39.37 28.49
CA LEU A 8 -8.97 -38.90 28.26
C LEU A 8 -8.76 -38.29 26.87
N CYS A 9 -9.33 -38.87 25.81
CA CYS A 9 -9.29 -38.30 24.48
C CYS A 9 -10.02 -36.96 24.39
N ALA A 10 -11.18 -36.81 25.04
CA ALA A 10 -11.93 -35.57 25.09
C ALA A 10 -11.14 -34.46 25.82
N ILE A 11 -10.48 -34.78 26.93
CA ILE A 11 -9.62 -33.84 27.68
C ILE A 11 -8.39 -33.44 26.83
N LEU A 12 -7.76 -34.38 26.12
CA LEU A 12 -6.64 -34.11 25.22
C LEU A 12 -7.05 -33.20 24.06
N ILE A 13 -8.23 -33.40 23.50
CA ILE A 13 -8.78 -32.52 22.44
C ILE A 13 -9.05 -31.12 23.00
N MET A 14 -9.67 -31.02 24.20
CA MET A 14 -9.92 -29.69 24.80
C MET A 14 -8.63 -28.94 25.17
N LEU A 15 -7.59 -29.64 25.61
CA LEU A 15 -6.29 -29.03 25.90
C LEU A 15 -5.57 -28.50 24.64
N ASN A 16 -5.83 -29.07 23.47
CA ASN A 16 -5.28 -28.55 22.20
C ASN A 16 -6.06 -27.37 21.66
N PHE A 17 -7.29 -27.10 22.07
CA PHE A 17 -8.07 -25.93 21.71
C PHE A 17 -7.83 -24.69 22.61
N SER A 18 -7.09 -24.85 23.71
CA SER A 18 -6.79 -23.74 24.64
C SER A 18 -5.75 -22.76 24.12
N GLY A 19 -5.30 -22.89 22.89
CA GLY A 19 -4.26 -22.08 22.28
C GLY A 19 -4.70 -21.26 21.07
N CYS A 20 -5.91 -20.69 21.07
CA CYS A 20 -6.16 -19.53 20.20
C CYS A 20 -5.35 -18.37 20.73
N ALA A 21 -4.05 -18.37 20.41
CA ALA A 21 -3.20 -17.21 20.66
C ALA A 21 -3.68 -16.08 19.74
N THR A 22 -4.44 -15.16 20.31
CA THR A 22 -4.69 -13.86 19.69
C THR A 22 -3.34 -13.15 19.63
N LYS A 23 -2.69 -13.14 18.47
CA LYS A 23 -1.44 -12.44 18.31
C LYS A 23 -1.76 -11.00 17.98
N TYR A 24 -1.63 -10.11 18.96
CA TYR A 24 -1.59 -8.68 18.72
C TYR A 24 -0.18 -8.32 18.24
N GLU A 25 -0.09 -7.55 17.18
CA GLU A 25 1.14 -6.84 16.87
C GLU A 25 1.33 -5.72 17.89
N ALA A 26 2.57 -5.53 18.33
CA ALA A 26 2.86 -4.50 19.32
C ALA A 26 2.54 -3.09 18.78
N ALA A 27 2.01 -2.21 19.62
CA ALA A 27 1.71 -0.83 19.26
C ALA A 27 3.00 -0.02 19.07
N PRO A 28 3.03 0.99 18.19
CA PRO A 28 4.17 1.88 18.04
C PRO A 28 4.25 2.85 19.23
N GLN A 29 5.46 3.22 19.62
CA GLN A 29 5.66 4.29 20.63
C GLN A 29 5.45 5.68 20.01
N ILE A 30 5.91 5.88 18.76
CA ILE A 30 5.64 7.10 18.01
C ILE A 30 4.42 6.83 17.12
N THR A 31 3.34 7.54 17.40
CA THR A 31 2.02 7.28 16.79
C THR A 31 1.65 8.24 15.68
N GLU A 32 2.40 9.31 15.47
CA GLU A 32 2.12 10.31 14.43
C GLU A 32 3.40 11.01 13.96
N GLY A 33 3.38 11.56 12.76
CA GLY A 33 4.49 12.31 12.20
C GLY A 33 4.11 13.04 10.90
N GLU A 34 4.94 14.03 10.56
CA GLU A 34 4.84 14.82 9.33
C GLU A 34 6.12 14.64 8.51
N PHE A 35 5.97 14.30 7.22
CA PHE A 35 7.06 13.89 6.33
C PHE A 35 7.02 14.72 5.05
N PRO A 36 7.76 15.84 4.98
CA PRO A 36 7.83 16.66 3.79
C PRO A 36 8.47 15.92 2.61
N PHE A 37 8.01 16.24 1.40
CA PHE A 37 8.57 15.72 0.16
C PHE A 37 8.56 16.75 -0.94
N VAL A 38 9.40 16.50 -1.95
CA VAL A 38 9.46 17.26 -3.21
C VAL A 38 9.53 16.27 -4.36
N PHE A 39 8.62 16.42 -5.31
CA PHE A 39 8.64 15.68 -6.56
C PHE A 39 8.58 16.65 -7.73
N GLU A 40 9.63 16.66 -8.56
CA GLU A 40 9.73 17.48 -9.77
C GLU A 40 9.91 16.58 -10.98
N TYR A 41 9.13 16.85 -12.03
CA TYR A 41 9.19 16.10 -13.26
C TYR A 41 8.93 17.02 -14.47
N GLU A 42 9.35 16.56 -15.64
CA GLU A 42 9.05 17.18 -16.93
C GLU A 42 8.17 16.25 -17.75
N LEU A 43 7.12 16.81 -18.33
CA LEU A 43 6.20 16.12 -19.24
C LEU A 43 5.89 17.04 -20.41
N ASN A 44 6.10 16.57 -21.64
CA ASN A 44 5.90 17.35 -22.87
C ASN A 44 6.67 18.70 -22.89
N GLY A 45 7.86 18.74 -22.30
CA GLY A 45 8.69 19.95 -22.22
C GLY A 45 8.25 20.96 -21.15
N GLN A 46 7.22 20.66 -20.39
CA GLN A 46 6.76 21.47 -19.27
C GLN A 46 7.20 20.84 -17.94
N ARG A 47 7.72 21.68 -17.03
CA ARG A 47 8.10 21.26 -15.67
C ARG A 47 6.93 21.40 -14.71
N TYR A 48 6.80 20.41 -13.86
CA TYR A 48 5.83 20.33 -12.79
C TYR A 48 6.54 20.09 -11.46
N LEU A 49 6.12 20.82 -10.43
CA LEU A 49 6.66 20.72 -9.07
C LEU A 49 5.51 20.42 -8.12
N ILE A 50 5.67 19.36 -7.32
CA ILE A 50 4.77 18.99 -6.23
C ILE A 50 5.58 19.06 -4.94
N GLU A 51 5.19 19.96 -4.06
CA GLU A 51 5.75 20.08 -2.70
C GLU A 51 4.60 19.95 -1.73
N ASP A 52 4.73 19.01 -0.79
CA ASP A 52 3.73 18.78 0.26
C ASP A 52 4.34 18.03 1.44
N THR A 53 3.51 17.68 2.40
CA THR A 53 3.88 16.90 3.58
C THR A 53 2.91 15.74 3.74
N VAL A 54 3.43 14.53 3.86
CA VAL A 54 2.62 13.36 4.24
C VAL A 54 2.42 13.41 5.75
N VAL A 55 1.16 13.46 6.16
CA VAL A 55 0.76 13.36 7.58
C VAL A 55 0.39 11.91 7.84
N CYS A 56 1.10 11.28 8.76
CA CYS A 56 0.91 9.88 9.11
C CYS A 56 0.42 9.73 10.55
N ARG A 57 -0.47 8.76 10.78
CA ARG A 57 -0.98 8.46 12.12
C ARG A 57 -1.26 6.96 12.27
N TYR A 58 -0.93 6.43 13.45
CA TYR A 58 -1.40 5.12 13.89
C TYR A 58 -2.89 5.18 14.21
N ASP A 59 -3.68 4.30 13.63
CA ASP A 59 -5.14 4.28 13.78
C ASP A 59 -5.66 2.96 14.39
N GLY A 60 -4.84 2.34 15.23
CA GLY A 60 -5.19 1.11 15.92
C GLY A 60 -4.91 -0.15 15.11
N TYR A 61 -5.83 -1.11 15.15
CA TYR A 61 -5.66 -2.41 14.53
C TYR A 61 -6.79 -2.73 13.56
N ASP A 62 -6.43 -3.39 12.48
CA ASP A 62 -7.37 -4.12 11.63
C ASP A 62 -7.47 -5.57 12.05
N LEU A 63 -8.69 -6.10 12.01
CA LEU A 63 -8.99 -7.48 12.32
C LEU A 63 -9.03 -8.30 11.03
N SER A 64 -8.11 -9.23 10.84
CA SER A 64 -8.22 -10.23 9.79
C SER A 64 -8.62 -11.59 10.38
N ASN A 65 -9.77 -12.12 9.94
CA ASN A 65 -10.26 -13.44 10.32
C ASN A 65 -9.71 -14.48 9.35
N LEU A 66 -8.54 -15.03 9.65
CA LEU A 66 -8.03 -16.25 9.02
C LEU A 66 -8.32 -17.41 9.96
N PHE A 67 -9.54 -17.98 9.86
CA PHE A 67 -9.90 -19.14 10.68
C PHE A 67 -8.85 -20.26 10.52
N PRO A 68 -8.30 -20.81 11.65
CA PRO A 68 -8.69 -20.63 13.05
C PRO A 68 -7.98 -19.48 13.80
N PHE A 69 -7.24 -18.61 13.11
CA PHE A 69 -6.44 -17.55 13.71
C PHE A 69 -7.11 -16.20 13.52
N ILE A 70 -7.11 -15.40 14.59
CA ILE A 70 -7.44 -13.98 14.54
C ILE A 70 -6.11 -13.24 14.56
N LEU A 71 -5.80 -12.54 13.47
CA LEU A 71 -4.62 -11.69 13.35
C LEU A 71 -5.07 -10.24 13.47
N TYR A 72 -4.39 -9.49 14.31
CA TYR A 72 -4.56 -8.04 14.40
C TYR A 72 -3.31 -7.41 13.81
N SER A 73 -3.45 -6.81 12.62
CA SER A 73 -2.41 -6.01 11.98
C SER A 73 -2.56 -4.54 12.35
N ARG A 74 -1.45 -3.83 12.42
CA ARG A 74 -1.47 -2.38 12.67
C ARG A 74 -2.16 -1.68 11.50
N ARG A 75 -3.00 -0.70 11.82
CA ARG A 75 -3.66 0.16 10.85
C ARG A 75 -3.02 1.53 10.88
N TRP A 76 -2.71 2.03 9.70
CA TRP A 76 -2.10 3.31 9.49
C TRP A 76 -3.01 4.20 8.65
N PHE A 77 -2.98 5.48 8.95
CA PHE A 77 -3.64 6.52 8.17
C PHE A 77 -2.57 7.45 7.61
N GLU A 78 -2.70 7.80 6.34
CA GLU A 78 -1.87 8.79 5.68
C GLU A 78 -2.72 9.74 4.82
N SER A 79 -2.32 11.00 4.75
CA SER A 79 -2.93 12.02 3.90
C SER A 79 -1.93 13.11 3.55
N LEU A 80 -2.21 13.88 2.51
CA LEU A 80 -1.46 15.10 2.23
C LEU A 80 -1.92 16.22 3.16
N LYS A 81 -0.96 17.00 3.68
CA LYS A 81 -1.24 18.13 4.59
C LYS A 81 -2.06 19.22 3.92
N SER A 82 -1.86 19.43 2.62
CA SER A 82 -2.68 20.35 1.82
C SER A 82 -4.12 19.90 1.65
N GLY A 83 -4.41 18.60 1.78
CA GLY A 83 -5.70 17.98 1.44
C GLY A 83 -5.93 17.82 -0.07
N GLU A 84 -4.95 18.18 -0.91
CA GLU A 84 -5.06 18.17 -2.37
C GLU A 84 -4.59 16.81 -2.93
N GLU A 85 -5.38 15.77 -2.69
CA GLU A 85 -5.06 14.39 -3.10
C GLU A 85 -4.96 14.22 -4.62
N GLU A 86 -5.57 15.09 -5.40
CA GLU A 86 -5.46 15.15 -6.86
C GLU A 86 -4.05 15.46 -7.35
N LYS A 87 -3.22 16.11 -6.55
CA LYS A 87 -1.80 16.37 -6.87
C LYS A 87 -1.00 15.10 -7.11
N ARG A 88 -1.48 13.96 -6.65
CA ARG A 88 -0.84 12.66 -6.91
C ARG A 88 -0.96 12.22 -8.37
N MET A 89 -1.97 12.71 -9.08
CA MET A 89 -2.20 12.36 -10.47
C MET A 89 -1.18 13.02 -11.38
N ILE A 90 -0.38 12.22 -12.09
CA ILE A 90 0.61 12.72 -13.05
C ILE A 90 0.01 12.73 -14.45
N ILE A 91 -0.58 11.60 -14.87
CA ILE A 91 -1.29 11.46 -16.14
C ILE A 91 -2.52 10.57 -15.89
N GLU A 92 -3.64 11.00 -16.43
CA GLU A 92 -4.83 10.17 -16.60
C GLU A 92 -5.07 10.00 -18.10
N PHE A 93 -5.32 8.77 -18.53
CA PHE A 93 -5.52 8.46 -19.93
C PHE A 93 -7.01 8.30 -20.21
N ASP A 94 -7.39 8.65 -21.44
CA ASP A 94 -8.75 8.49 -21.93
C ASP A 94 -9.18 7.01 -21.89
N GLU A 95 -10.50 6.80 -21.82
CA GLU A 95 -11.10 5.47 -21.95
C GLU A 95 -10.68 4.81 -23.29
N ASN A 96 -10.55 3.51 -23.26
CA ASN A 96 -10.15 2.67 -24.41
C ASN A 96 -8.71 2.88 -24.92
N THR A 97 -7.84 3.39 -24.06
CA THR A 97 -6.41 3.48 -24.37
C THR A 97 -5.78 2.09 -24.34
N GLU A 98 -4.88 1.79 -25.32
CA GLU A 98 -4.12 0.55 -25.31
C GLU A 98 -3.20 0.47 -24.10
N SER A 99 -3.10 -0.72 -23.50
CA SER A 99 -2.24 -0.96 -22.35
C SER A 99 -0.77 -0.71 -22.68
N ALA A 100 -0.08 0.03 -21.82
CA ALA A 100 1.36 0.20 -21.90
C ALA A 100 2.16 -1.06 -21.51
N LEU A 101 1.52 -2.01 -20.82
CA LEU A 101 2.16 -3.22 -20.30
C LEU A 101 1.86 -4.47 -21.09
N VAL A 102 0.69 -4.56 -21.73
CA VAL A 102 0.21 -5.77 -22.41
C VAL A 102 -0.34 -5.40 -23.79
N SER A 103 0.41 -5.75 -24.84
CA SER A 103 0.02 -5.49 -26.22
C SER A 103 -1.36 -6.06 -26.57
N GLY A 104 -2.18 -5.27 -27.24
CA GLY A 104 -3.53 -5.64 -27.68
C GLY A 104 -4.59 -5.63 -26.58
N ARG A 105 -4.26 -5.24 -25.35
CA ARG A 105 -5.24 -5.04 -24.28
C ARG A 105 -5.72 -3.59 -24.26
N VAL A 106 -7.03 -3.41 -24.23
CA VAL A 106 -7.65 -2.08 -24.14
C VAL A 106 -8.11 -1.85 -22.70
N ASN A 107 -7.75 -0.72 -22.15
CA ASN A 107 -8.08 -0.32 -20.79
C ASN A 107 -9.37 0.51 -20.75
N ILE A 108 -10.17 0.33 -19.70
CA ILE A 108 -11.31 1.19 -19.37
C ILE A 108 -10.81 2.49 -18.74
N GLU A 109 -9.76 2.36 -17.94
CA GLU A 109 -9.13 3.46 -17.21
C GLU A 109 -7.66 3.13 -17.03
N SER A 110 -6.79 4.10 -17.22
CA SER A 110 -5.36 3.95 -16.87
C SER A 110 -4.78 5.28 -16.42
N ARG A 111 -3.79 5.20 -15.53
CA ARG A 111 -3.18 6.39 -14.94
C ARG A 111 -1.77 6.15 -14.44
N VAL A 112 -0.96 7.19 -14.51
CA VAL A 112 0.32 7.29 -13.79
C VAL A 112 0.13 8.22 -12.61
N HIS A 113 0.45 7.74 -11.41
CA HIS A 113 0.27 8.51 -10.19
C HIS A 113 1.43 8.32 -9.21
N LEU A 114 1.63 9.33 -8.38
CA LEU A 114 2.56 9.28 -7.27
C LEU A 114 1.91 8.52 -6.10
N PHE A 115 2.57 7.46 -5.64
CA PHE A 115 2.33 6.87 -4.34
C PHE A 115 3.34 7.46 -3.37
N TYR A 116 2.91 8.25 -2.41
CA TYR A 116 3.78 8.97 -1.48
C TYR A 116 4.21 8.12 -0.27
N GLY A 117 3.94 6.83 -0.28
CA GLY A 117 4.28 5.90 0.79
C GLY A 117 3.13 5.68 1.78
N SER A 118 3.20 4.58 2.55
CA SER A 118 2.23 4.30 3.62
C SER A 118 2.60 4.99 4.93
N GLY A 119 1.61 5.22 5.79
CA GLY A 119 1.85 5.73 7.14
C GLY A 119 2.76 4.82 7.96
N GLY A 120 2.63 3.49 7.78
CA GLY A 120 3.51 2.51 8.43
C GLY A 120 4.96 2.61 7.99
N TYR A 121 5.22 2.82 6.68
CA TYR A 121 6.57 3.05 6.19
C TYR A 121 7.24 4.21 6.93
N TYR A 122 6.61 5.38 6.95
CA TYR A 122 7.20 6.57 7.57
C TYR A 122 7.36 6.45 9.08
N LEU A 123 6.42 5.78 9.73
CA LEU A 123 6.46 5.56 11.18
C LEU A 123 7.27 4.31 11.58
N GLY A 124 8.08 3.78 10.66
CA GLY A 124 9.08 2.76 10.93
C GLY A 124 8.51 1.37 11.20
N ASP A 125 7.31 1.04 10.66
CA ASP A 125 6.74 -0.29 10.77
C ASP A 125 7.52 -1.29 9.91
N PRO A 126 8.12 -2.34 10.49
CA PRO A 126 8.84 -3.36 9.73
C PRO A 126 7.98 -4.08 8.68
N GLU A 127 6.66 -4.20 8.92
CA GLU A 127 5.72 -4.85 7.98
C GLU A 127 5.43 -3.98 6.74
N ASP A 128 5.69 -2.66 6.83
CA ASP A 128 5.50 -1.68 5.75
C ASP A 128 6.81 -1.18 5.13
N ALA A 129 7.94 -1.81 5.43
CA ALA A 129 9.27 -1.34 5.00
C ALA A 129 9.42 -1.22 3.46
N ASP A 130 8.69 -1.99 2.68
CA ASP A 130 8.70 -1.98 1.21
C ASP A 130 7.61 -1.04 0.60
N ARG A 131 6.80 -0.38 1.45
CA ARG A 131 5.70 0.50 1.04
C ARG A 131 6.08 1.98 1.01
N GLY A 132 7.34 2.26 0.68
CA GLY A 132 7.85 3.62 0.52
C GLY A 132 7.32 4.33 -0.74
N PRO A 133 7.71 5.61 -0.92
CA PRO A 133 7.30 6.42 -2.07
C PRO A 133 7.74 5.83 -3.41
N LYS A 134 6.86 5.90 -4.41
CA LYS A 134 7.11 5.39 -5.76
C LYS A 134 6.14 5.97 -6.78
N ILE A 135 6.46 5.84 -8.05
CA ILE A 135 5.55 6.19 -9.13
C ILE A 135 4.95 4.92 -9.68
N ARG A 136 3.63 4.90 -9.76
CA ARG A 136 2.87 3.71 -10.11
C ARG A 136 2.00 3.95 -11.33
N TYR A 137 2.01 2.99 -12.25
CA TYR A 137 1.05 2.90 -13.32
C TYR A 137 -0.04 1.89 -12.94
N THR A 138 -1.30 2.31 -13.11
CA THR A 138 -2.46 1.47 -12.80
C THR A 138 -3.35 1.39 -14.01
N GLU A 139 -3.83 0.19 -14.33
CA GLU A 139 -4.75 -0.11 -15.40
C GLU A 139 -5.99 -0.82 -14.88
N LYS A 140 -7.14 -0.43 -15.41
CA LYS A 140 -8.41 -1.11 -15.22
C LYS A 140 -8.91 -1.60 -16.58
N TYR A 141 -9.14 -2.88 -16.71
CA TYR A 141 -9.59 -3.51 -17.94
C TYR A 141 -10.68 -4.53 -17.67
N GLN A 142 -11.43 -4.88 -18.71
CA GLN A 142 -12.51 -5.84 -18.60
C GLN A 142 -12.01 -7.26 -18.82
N THR A 143 -12.33 -8.16 -17.88
CA THR A 143 -12.15 -9.61 -18.00
C THR A 143 -13.51 -10.28 -18.14
N GLY A 144 -13.80 -10.83 -19.31
CA GLY A 144 -15.12 -11.43 -19.57
C GLY A 144 -16.23 -10.39 -19.74
N THR A 145 -17.47 -10.77 -19.46
CA THR A 145 -18.65 -9.97 -19.79
C THR A 145 -19.12 -9.01 -18.70
N LYS A 146 -18.59 -9.09 -17.47
CA LYS A 146 -19.09 -8.30 -16.32
C LYS A 146 -18.05 -7.88 -15.29
N GLU A 147 -16.84 -8.41 -15.33
CA GLU A 147 -15.83 -8.14 -14.30
C GLU A 147 -14.74 -7.23 -14.85
N SER A 148 -14.40 -6.18 -14.10
CA SER A 148 -13.22 -5.37 -14.36
C SER A 148 -12.10 -5.76 -13.39
N THR A 149 -10.89 -5.86 -13.91
CA THR A 149 -9.69 -6.13 -13.12
C THR A 149 -8.85 -4.87 -13.05
N ILE A 150 -8.31 -4.59 -11.88
CA ILE A 150 -7.34 -3.51 -11.68
C ILE A 150 -5.97 -4.17 -11.47
N THR A 151 -5.00 -3.72 -12.21
CA THR A 151 -3.59 -4.10 -12.02
C THR A 151 -2.73 -2.85 -11.94
N GLY A 152 -1.63 -2.94 -11.21
CA GLY A 152 -0.69 -1.83 -11.09
C GLY A 152 0.73 -2.33 -11.00
N THR A 153 1.66 -1.54 -11.51
CA THR A 153 3.10 -1.79 -11.41
C THR A 153 3.83 -0.53 -11.00
N ASP A 154 4.88 -0.72 -10.22
CA ASP A 154 5.81 0.35 -9.90
C ASP A 154 6.76 0.53 -11.08
N LEU A 155 7.03 1.77 -11.47
CA LEU A 155 7.82 2.11 -12.65
C LEU A 155 9.19 2.66 -12.26
N SER A 156 10.23 2.21 -12.97
CA SER A 156 11.53 2.87 -12.91
C SER A 156 11.52 4.22 -13.66
N TYR A 157 12.51 5.07 -13.42
CA TYR A 157 12.61 6.37 -14.11
C TYR A 157 12.80 6.19 -15.62
N GLU A 158 13.53 5.16 -16.04
CA GLU A 158 13.72 4.82 -17.45
C GLU A 158 12.39 4.39 -18.09
N GLN A 159 11.59 3.58 -17.40
CA GLN A 159 10.27 3.17 -17.88
C GLN A 159 9.29 4.35 -17.97
N LEU A 160 9.35 5.29 -17.03
CA LEU A 160 8.53 6.49 -17.06
C LEU A 160 8.85 7.36 -18.30
N GLU A 161 10.13 7.53 -18.61
CA GLU A 161 10.57 8.30 -19.78
C GLU A 161 10.23 7.57 -21.09
N GLU A 162 10.51 6.27 -21.16
CA GLU A 162 10.29 5.46 -22.37
C GLU A 162 8.80 5.29 -22.71
N LEU A 163 7.97 4.98 -21.72
CA LEU A 163 6.55 4.65 -21.94
C LEU A 163 5.65 5.89 -21.97
N PHE A 164 5.99 6.93 -21.21
CA PHE A 164 5.09 8.05 -20.96
C PHE A 164 5.71 9.43 -21.21
N GLY A 165 7.00 9.50 -21.55
CA GLY A 165 7.69 10.77 -21.73
C GLY A 165 7.84 11.59 -20.45
N ILE A 166 7.76 10.94 -19.29
CA ILE A 166 7.91 11.58 -17.99
C ILE A 166 9.37 11.49 -17.57
N LYS A 167 10.04 12.64 -17.50
CA LYS A 167 11.41 12.74 -17.02
C LYS A 167 11.42 13.20 -15.56
N VAL A 168 11.81 12.32 -14.65
CA VAL A 168 11.95 12.66 -13.24
C VAL A 168 13.20 13.53 -13.06
N ILE A 169 13.04 14.70 -12.46
CA ILE A 169 14.12 15.67 -12.18
C ILE A 169 14.52 15.55 -10.71
N ARG A 170 13.54 15.49 -9.81
CA ARG A 170 13.75 15.42 -8.36
C ARG A 170 12.73 14.53 -7.72
N PHE A 171 13.18 13.61 -6.88
CA PHE A 171 12.34 12.69 -6.14
C PHE A 171 12.91 12.56 -4.72
N GLU A 172 12.54 13.50 -3.87
CA GLU A 172 13.06 13.61 -2.51
C GLU A 172 11.92 13.45 -1.52
N PHE A 173 12.01 12.43 -0.70
CA PHE A 173 11.06 12.12 0.36
C PHE A 173 11.80 11.96 1.68
N SER A 174 11.13 12.30 2.77
CA SER A 174 11.65 12.05 4.10
C SER A 174 11.91 10.56 4.31
N SER A 175 13.00 10.24 4.98
CA SER A 175 13.25 8.87 5.41
C SER A 175 12.27 8.46 6.52
N PRO A 176 11.98 7.15 6.65
CA PRO A 176 11.24 6.64 7.80
C PRO A 176 11.99 6.92 9.10
N ILE A 177 11.23 7.11 10.16
CA ILE A 177 11.80 7.26 11.51
C ILE A 177 12.15 5.90 12.12
N GLU A 178 13.06 5.89 13.08
CA GLU A 178 13.24 4.75 13.97
C GLU A 178 12.10 4.74 15.00
N ASN A 179 11.38 3.63 15.09
CA ASN A 179 10.28 3.46 16.03
C ASN A 179 10.41 2.14 16.78
N THR A 180 9.87 2.07 17.97
CA THR A 180 9.81 0.85 18.78
C THR A 180 8.37 0.41 18.95
N PHE A 181 8.16 -0.90 19.04
CA PHE A 181 6.85 -1.53 19.08
C PHE A 181 6.77 -2.40 20.34
N GLU A 182 5.84 -2.08 21.27
CA GLU A 182 5.67 -2.74 22.56
C GLU A 182 4.23 -3.19 22.81
#